data_7d59aaa754e4faffedad43bfdf136c07
#
_entry.id   7d59aaa754e4faffedad43bfdf136c07
#
_cell.length_a   1.000
_cell.length_b   1.000
_cell.length_c   1.000
_cell.angle_alpha   90.00
_cell.angle_beta   90.00
_cell.angle_gamma   90.00
#
_symmetry.space_group_name_H-M   'P 1'
#
loop_
_entity.id
_entity.type
_entity.pdbx_description
1 polymer ?
#
loop_
_entity_poly.entity_id
_entity_poly.type
_entity_poly.pdbx_seq_one_letter_code
_entity_poly.pdbx_strand_id
1 'polypeptide(L)'
;MARKRKPKSQAQWRRMDLHLHTPASADYQEPGISFLDILRQAESKGLDIIAFTDHNTVAGYRRMQEEIHHLELLEQLGRLRKEEKEQLSEYRRLLAKILVLPGFEFTATFGFHILGIFSPQTDLRELEFLLRRLNIPLEKLDQGSVEVGATTDVLTAYRAIAEAGGIVIAAHANSANGVAMRGFDFGGQTRIAYTQDPNLHALEVTDLDKKGPRTTASFFDGSKPEYPRRMRCIQGSDAHRLVRDPNDPRNLGIGDRVTEILLPQVSFQALREVFLGNDFTLTRPFRPAAKAPFDYIQAAREEGPTIVQDFHERFSRRGGYLYAILCDICAFANTNGGTLYIGVSADPKQPPAGVGNPRQAIEAIQAEVARRITPPLEITADVQETQGKKVVRLLVPRGDDPPYAIDDNKIYVRSESETGLAVRDEIVSLVRRTVAPPKEVAEVPAGRIEPPRTGVEIIATEEREGIRYHTMRDLRNGNVVTNVTRQSARRLWHYAITQAEDHPIDPEQLRWEGDIALIRKRERGGQVRYDLAQREDGRVRIYYGVTEDGIHGPWARLVGLEGE
;
A
#
# COMPACT_ATOMS: atom_id res chain seq x y z
N MET A 1 -17.41 53.30 -7.79
CA MET A 1 -17.69 51.85 -7.77
C MET A 1 -16.38 51.09 -7.51
N ALA A 2 -16.19 50.58 -6.29
CA ALA A 2 -14.98 49.85 -5.92
C ALA A 2 -15.05 48.42 -6.52
N ARG A 3 -14.10 48.09 -7.42
CA ARG A 3 -13.93 46.73 -7.93
C ARG A 3 -13.58 45.79 -6.74
N LYS A 4 -14.50 44.92 -6.38
CA LYS A 4 -14.22 43.79 -5.46
C LYS A 4 -13.09 42.95 -6.06
N ARG A 5 -11.90 43.00 -5.45
CA ARG A 5 -10.82 42.05 -5.73
C ARG A 5 -11.34 40.65 -5.39
N LYS A 6 -11.40 39.75 -6.38
CA LYS A 6 -11.61 38.32 -6.14
C LYS A 6 -10.53 37.86 -5.16
N PRO A 7 -10.86 37.00 -4.17
CA PRO A 7 -9.85 36.44 -3.28
C PRO A 7 -8.82 35.70 -4.13
N LYS A 8 -7.53 35.99 -3.95
CA LYS A 8 -6.43 35.20 -4.54
C LYS A 8 -6.63 33.78 -4.02
N SER A 9 -6.82 32.78 -4.91
CA SER A 9 -6.80 31.38 -4.52
C SER A 9 -5.45 31.11 -3.84
N GLN A 10 -5.51 30.55 -2.63
CA GLN A 10 -4.29 30.13 -1.91
C GLN A 10 -3.60 29.07 -2.76
N ALA A 11 -2.30 29.25 -3.08
CA ALA A 11 -1.52 28.26 -3.81
C ALA A 11 -1.50 26.93 -3.04
N GLN A 12 -1.65 25.82 -3.73
CA GLN A 12 -1.70 24.48 -3.16
C GLN A 12 -0.63 23.58 -3.78
N TRP A 13 -0.09 22.67 -2.99
CA TRP A 13 0.79 21.64 -3.49
C TRP A 13 -0.01 20.66 -4.35
N ARG A 14 0.47 20.44 -5.58
CA ARG A 14 -0.09 19.53 -6.57
C ARG A 14 0.94 18.49 -6.95
N ARG A 15 0.50 17.26 -7.15
CA ARG A 15 1.38 16.16 -7.54
C ARG A 15 1.43 16.04 -9.05
N MET A 16 2.63 15.99 -9.58
CA MET A 16 2.86 15.85 -11.02
C MET A 16 3.80 14.70 -11.33
N ASP A 17 3.47 13.97 -12.38
CA ASP A 17 4.35 13.01 -13.05
C ASP A 17 4.39 13.39 -14.54
N LEU A 18 5.51 13.98 -14.95
CA LEU A 18 5.66 14.57 -16.28
C LEU A 18 6.42 13.66 -17.25
N HIS A 19 6.67 12.40 -16.85
CA HIS A 19 7.36 11.43 -17.68
C HIS A 19 6.61 10.08 -17.62
N LEU A 20 5.62 9.96 -18.50
CA LEU A 20 4.79 8.75 -18.63
C LEU A 20 4.72 8.33 -20.10
N HIS A 21 4.89 7.03 -20.31
CA HIS A 21 4.65 6.40 -21.62
C HIS A 21 3.25 5.79 -21.66
N THR A 22 2.75 5.64 -22.89
CA THR A 22 1.48 4.99 -23.19
C THR A 22 1.74 3.79 -24.12
N PRO A 23 0.74 2.97 -24.46
CA PRO A 23 0.88 1.95 -25.50
C PRO A 23 1.24 2.48 -26.90
N ALA A 24 1.47 3.79 -27.05
CA ALA A 24 2.05 4.36 -28.27
C ALA A 24 3.58 4.30 -28.29
N SER A 25 4.25 4.10 -27.16
CA SER A 25 5.68 3.79 -27.08
C SER A 25 5.91 2.32 -27.38
N ALA A 26 6.89 2.03 -28.25
CA ALA A 26 7.17 0.67 -28.73
C ALA A 26 7.65 -0.29 -27.63
N ASP A 27 8.18 0.24 -26.55
CA ASP A 27 8.72 -0.47 -25.39
C ASP A 27 7.77 -0.46 -24.18
N TYR A 28 6.50 -0.10 -24.39
CA TYR A 28 5.48 -0.20 -23.35
C TYR A 28 5.26 -1.67 -22.97
N GLN A 29 5.31 -1.99 -21.68
CA GLN A 29 5.50 -3.36 -21.20
C GLN A 29 4.21 -4.16 -21.01
N GLU A 30 3.05 -3.49 -20.97
CA GLU A 30 1.75 -4.14 -20.70
C GLU A 30 0.82 -4.03 -21.93
N PRO A 31 0.57 -5.12 -22.66
CA PRO A 31 -0.35 -5.09 -23.79
C PRO A 31 -1.81 -4.92 -23.34
N GLY A 32 -2.60 -4.21 -24.17
CA GLY A 32 -4.04 -4.10 -23.96
C GLY A 32 -4.49 -3.06 -22.93
N ILE A 33 -3.58 -2.28 -22.37
CA ILE A 33 -3.91 -1.17 -21.46
C ILE A 33 -4.62 -0.06 -22.21
N SER A 34 -5.73 0.42 -21.64
CA SER A 34 -6.47 1.57 -22.14
C SER A 34 -5.98 2.89 -21.53
N PHE A 35 -6.28 4.00 -22.18
CA PHE A 35 -6.01 5.33 -21.60
C PHE A 35 -6.79 5.58 -20.30
N LEU A 36 -7.98 4.98 -20.16
CA LEU A 36 -8.74 5.02 -18.90
C LEU A 36 -8.00 4.32 -17.76
N ASP A 37 -7.32 3.21 -18.02
CA ASP A 37 -6.55 2.50 -17.00
C ASP A 37 -5.37 3.36 -16.51
N ILE A 38 -4.69 4.05 -17.45
CA ILE A 38 -3.64 5.02 -17.12
C ILE A 38 -4.19 6.15 -16.25
N LEU A 39 -5.34 6.74 -16.60
CA LEU A 39 -5.97 7.82 -15.84
C LEU A 39 -6.46 7.36 -14.47
N ARG A 40 -7.04 6.16 -14.37
CA ARG A 40 -7.45 5.56 -13.08
C ARG A 40 -6.24 5.31 -12.17
N GLN A 41 -5.15 4.81 -12.75
CA GLN A 41 -3.91 4.62 -12.00
C GLN A 41 -3.37 5.95 -11.50
N ALA A 42 -3.35 6.99 -12.34
CA ALA A 42 -2.95 8.35 -11.95
C ALA A 42 -3.85 8.90 -10.81
N GLU A 43 -5.17 8.70 -10.88
CA GLU A 43 -6.10 9.06 -9.80
C GLU A 43 -5.78 8.30 -8.51
N SER A 44 -5.55 6.99 -8.58
CA SER A 44 -5.22 6.15 -7.43
C SER A 44 -3.95 6.60 -6.69
N LYS A 45 -2.99 7.15 -7.43
CA LYS A 45 -1.75 7.73 -6.91
C LYS A 45 -1.93 9.19 -6.46
N GLY A 46 -3.10 9.78 -6.68
CA GLY A 46 -3.42 11.15 -6.32
C GLY A 46 -2.64 12.18 -7.16
N LEU A 47 -2.42 11.91 -8.44
CA LEU A 47 -1.78 12.83 -9.36
C LEU A 47 -2.79 13.89 -9.82
N ASP A 48 -2.37 15.16 -9.81
CA ASP A 48 -3.14 16.29 -10.31
C ASP A 48 -2.75 16.63 -11.77
N ILE A 49 -1.50 16.34 -12.16
CA ILE A 49 -0.93 16.67 -13.47
C ILE A 49 -0.11 15.48 -13.97
N ILE A 50 -0.36 15.06 -15.19
CA ILE A 50 0.47 14.07 -15.90
C ILE A 50 0.79 14.57 -17.31
N ALA A 51 1.88 14.07 -17.90
CA ALA A 51 2.18 14.30 -19.31
C ALA A 51 2.40 12.96 -20.02
N PHE A 52 1.78 12.77 -21.18
CA PHE A 52 2.12 11.67 -22.06
C PHE A 52 3.32 12.06 -22.90
N THR A 53 4.42 11.35 -22.70
CA THR A 53 5.72 11.67 -23.28
C THR A 53 6.31 10.47 -24.00
N ASP A 54 5.52 9.88 -24.90
CA ASP A 54 5.93 8.75 -25.71
C ASP A 54 7.17 9.06 -26.54
N HIS A 55 8.00 8.05 -26.81
CA HIS A 55 9.24 8.20 -27.55
C HIS A 55 9.04 8.74 -28.97
N ASN A 56 9.54 9.95 -29.22
CA ASN A 56 9.56 10.59 -30.52
C ASN A 56 8.19 10.71 -31.21
N THR A 57 7.11 10.71 -30.44
CA THR A 57 5.74 10.75 -30.94
C THR A 57 4.78 11.47 -29.96
N VAL A 58 3.69 11.99 -30.49
CA VAL A 58 2.53 12.48 -29.72
C VAL A 58 1.30 11.57 -29.90
N ALA A 59 1.52 10.40 -30.49
CA ALA A 59 0.44 9.49 -30.88
C ALA A 59 -0.40 9.01 -29.70
N GLY A 60 0.19 8.83 -28.51
CA GLY A 60 -0.56 8.43 -27.30
C GLY A 60 -1.61 9.47 -26.91
N TYR A 61 -1.20 10.72 -26.79
CA TYR A 61 -2.16 11.79 -26.48
C TYR A 61 -3.19 11.98 -27.60
N ARG A 62 -2.77 11.91 -28.87
CA ARG A 62 -3.67 12.01 -30.03
C ARG A 62 -4.73 10.91 -30.01
N ARG A 63 -4.34 9.64 -29.84
CA ARG A 63 -5.28 8.50 -29.81
C ARG A 63 -6.28 8.61 -28.66
N MET A 64 -5.86 9.08 -27.49
CA MET A 64 -6.77 9.34 -26.38
C MET A 64 -7.81 10.42 -26.75
N GLN A 65 -7.38 11.54 -27.39
CA GLN A 65 -8.29 12.59 -27.83
C GLN A 65 -9.26 12.12 -28.93
N GLU A 66 -8.77 11.32 -29.86
CA GLU A 66 -9.60 10.72 -30.92
C GLU A 66 -10.66 9.78 -30.35
N GLU A 67 -10.31 8.96 -29.35
CA GLU A 67 -11.24 8.07 -28.65
C GLU A 67 -12.33 8.87 -27.95
N ILE A 68 -11.98 9.90 -27.22
CA ILE A 68 -12.94 10.78 -26.52
C ILE A 68 -13.85 11.47 -27.55
N HIS A 69 -13.29 12.04 -28.60
CA HIS A 69 -14.05 12.73 -29.64
C HIS A 69 -15.03 11.78 -30.35
N HIS A 70 -14.61 10.55 -30.62
CA HIS A 70 -15.47 9.53 -31.21
C HIS A 70 -16.68 9.22 -30.30
N LEU A 71 -16.46 9.04 -29.00
CA LEU A 71 -17.52 8.84 -28.02
C LEU A 71 -18.46 10.05 -27.94
N GLU A 72 -17.94 11.27 -27.97
CA GLU A 72 -18.75 12.49 -27.98
C GLU A 72 -19.61 12.63 -29.24
N LEU A 73 -19.06 12.25 -30.39
CA LEU A 73 -19.83 12.22 -31.64
C LEU A 73 -20.97 11.21 -31.57
N LEU A 74 -20.73 10.01 -31.04
CA LEU A 74 -21.77 8.98 -30.83
C LEU A 74 -22.84 9.48 -29.85
N GLU A 75 -22.46 10.20 -28.78
CA GLU A 75 -23.40 10.82 -27.86
C GLU A 75 -24.30 11.84 -28.56
N GLN A 76 -23.72 12.75 -29.35
CA GLN A 76 -24.48 13.75 -30.12
C GLN A 76 -25.46 13.11 -31.10
N LEU A 77 -25.11 11.98 -31.68
CA LEU A 77 -25.95 11.22 -32.60
C LEU A 77 -26.98 10.33 -31.89
N GLY A 78 -26.98 10.26 -30.57
CA GLY A 78 -27.86 9.39 -29.80
C GLY A 78 -27.57 7.90 -30.01
N ARG A 79 -26.37 7.49 -30.35
CA ARG A 79 -25.95 6.15 -30.74
C ARG A 79 -25.04 5.45 -29.75
N LEU A 80 -24.71 6.08 -28.61
CA LEU A 80 -23.88 5.47 -27.57
C LEU A 80 -24.52 4.21 -27.01
N ARG A 81 -23.75 3.13 -26.96
CA ARG A 81 -24.05 1.94 -26.17
C ARG A 81 -23.88 2.23 -24.68
N LYS A 82 -24.37 1.34 -23.84
CA LYS A 82 -24.29 1.52 -22.39
C LYS A 82 -22.84 1.62 -21.91
N GLU A 83 -21.98 0.73 -22.38
CA GLU A 83 -20.57 0.67 -22.02
C GLU A 83 -19.82 1.93 -22.49
N GLU A 84 -20.11 2.39 -23.72
CA GLU A 84 -19.52 3.61 -24.29
C GLU A 84 -19.93 4.87 -23.51
N LYS A 85 -21.17 4.90 -23.01
CA LYS A 85 -21.66 5.99 -22.16
C LYS A 85 -20.96 6.01 -20.80
N GLU A 86 -20.74 4.84 -20.20
CA GLU A 86 -19.99 4.69 -18.96
C GLU A 86 -18.52 5.12 -19.17
N GLN A 87 -17.92 4.72 -20.28
CA GLN A 87 -16.55 5.09 -20.67
C GLN A 87 -16.40 6.61 -20.84
N LEU A 88 -17.28 7.27 -21.59
CA LEU A 88 -17.24 8.72 -21.78
C LEU A 88 -17.45 9.49 -20.47
N SER A 89 -18.38 9.01 -19.64
CA SER A 89 -18.61 9.58 -18.31
C SER A 89 -17.37 9.49 -17.44
N GLU A 90 -16.64 8.37 -17.51
CA GLU A 90 -15.42 8.16 -16.74
C GLU A 90 -14.26 9.03 -17.24
N TYR A 91 -14.09 9.20 -18.57
CA TYR A 91 -13.15 10.17 -19.12
C TYR A 91 -13.43 11.59 -18.60
N ARG A 92 -14.67 12.04 -18.68
CA ARG A 92 -15.08 13.36 -18.19
C ARG A 92 -14.81 13.54 -16.70
N ARG A 93 -15.08 12.50 -15.91
CA ARG A 93 -14.81 12.49 -14.46
C ARG A 93 -13.34 12.61 -14.13
N LEU A 94 -12.50 11.84 -14.82
CA LEU A 94 -11.05 11.80 -14.57
C LEU A 94 -10.38 13.09 -15.07
N LEU A 95 -10.69 13.54 -16.28
CA LEU A 95 -10.14 14.77 -16.87
C LEU A 95 -10.60 16.06 -16.17
N ALA A 96 -11.69 16.03 -15.42
CA ALA A 96 -12.07 17.12 -14.53
C ALA A 96 -11.15 17.25 -13.30
N LYS A 97 -10.42 16.18 -12.94
CA LYS A 97 -9.52 16.12 -11.78
C LYS A 97 -8.05 16.18 -12.17
N ILE A 98 -7.67 15.55 -13.27
CA ILE A 98 -6.30 15.36 -13.72
C ILE A 98 -6.06 16.17 -14.98
N LEU A 99 -5.08 17.07 -14.95
CA LEU A 99 -4.60 17.76 -16.14
C LEU A 99 -3.66 16.82 -16.90
N VAL A 100 -4.07 16.37 -18.08
CA VAL A 100 -3.24 15.59 -19.00
C VAL A 100 -2.61 16.52 -20.03
N LEU A 101 -1.29 16.50 -20.11
CA LEU A 101 -0.52 17.36 -21.01
C LEU A 101 -0.01 16.54 -22.22
N PRO A 102 -0.10 17.08 -23.44
CA PRO A 102 0.60 16.52 -24.60
C PRO A 102 2.10 16.78 -24.48
N GLY A 103 2.88 15.80 -24.88
CA GLY A 103 4.32 15.89 -24.90
C GLY A 103 4.95 14.76 -25.69
N PHE A 104 6.25 14.73 -25.68
CA PHE A 104 7.07 13.64 -26.23
C PHE A 104 8.41 13.56 -25.51
N GLU A 105 9.01 12.39 -25.50
CA GLU A 105 10.41 12.20 -25.16
C GLU A 105 11.22 12.08 -26.46
N PHE A 106 11.96 13.14 -26.77
CA PHE A 106 12.80 13.22 -27.96
C PHE A 106 14.16 12.58 -27.71
N THR A 107 14.59 11.68 -28.60
CA THR A 107 15.92 11.09 -28.60
C THR A 107 16.86 11.92 -29.48
N ALA A 108 17.74 12.70 -28.85
CA ALA A 108 18.77 13.49 -29.55
C ALA A 108 19.99 12.64 -29.94
N THR A 109 20.94 13.25 -30.68
CA THR A 109 22.23 12.61 -30.99
C THR A 109 22.89 12.06 -29.73
N PHE A 110 23.60 10.94 -29.88
CA PHE A 110 24.21 10.17 -28.78
C PHE A 110 23.21 9.54 -27.80
N GLY A 111 21.90 9.53 -28.13
CA GLY A 111 20.87 8.89 -27.31
C GLY A 111 20.48 9.67 -26.06
N PHE A 112 20.70 11.00 -26.02
CA PHE A 112 20.20 11.84 -24.94
C PHE A 112 18.70 12.06 -25.09
N HIS A 113 17.96 11.94 -23.98
CA HIS A 113 16.51 12.10 -23.97
C HIS A 113 16.08 13.46 -23.42
N ILE A 114 15.09 14.06 -24.09
CA ILE A 114 14.58 15.40 -23.82
C ILE A 114 13.05 15.36 -23.81
N LEU A 115 12.42 15.76 -22.73
CA LEU A 115 10.97 15.92 -22.68
C LEU A 115 10.60 17.31 -23.23
N GLY A 116 9.69 17.32 -24.18
CA GLY A 116 8.96 18.50 -24.61
C GLY A 116 7.51 18.38 -24.15
N ILE A 117 7.06 19.32 -23.28
CA ILE A 117 5.71 19.28 -22.72
C ILE A 117 4.97 20.56 -23.10
N PHE A 118 3.73 20.40 -23.56
CA PHE A 118 2.99 21.49 -24.16
C PHE A 118 1.59 21.68 -23.54
N SER A 119 0.96 22.80 -23.90
CA SER A 119 -0.41 23.09 -23.52
C SER A 119 -1.39 22.11 -24.18
N PRO A 120 -2.46 21.69 -23.48
CA PRO A 120 -3.56 20.94 -24.13
C PRO A 120 -4.24 21.69 -25.26
N GLN A 121 -4.03 23.02 -25.37
CA GLN A 121 -4.55 23.86 -26.45
C GLN A 121 -3.60 23.93 -27.66
N THR A 122 -2.39 23.39 -27.58
CA THR A 122 -1.47 23.34 -28.73
C THR A 122 -2.01 22.35 -29.76
N ASP A 123 -2.04 22.75 -31.02
CA ASP A 123 -2.44 21.86 -32.12
C ASP A 123 -1.42 20.71 -32.22
N LEU A 124 -1.91 19.47 -32.19
CA LEU A 124 -1.05 18.28 -32.29
C LEU A 124 -0.28 18.21 -33.60
N ARG A 125 -0.82 18.80 -34.67
CA ARG A 125 -0.11 18.90 -35.95
C ARG A 125 1.12 19.80 -35.85
N GLU A 126 1.07 20.86 -35.02
CA GLU A 126 2.26 21.67 -34.75
C GLU A 126 3.34 20.87 -34.02
N LEU A 127 2.95 20.00 -33.11
CA LEU A 127 3.89 19.11 -32.39
C LEU A 127 4.49 18.06 -33.35
N GLU A 128 3.69 17.46 -34.22
CA GLU A 128 4.18 16.56 -35.27
C GLU A 128 5.12 17.28 -36.23
N PHE A 129 4.80 18.51 -36.63
CA PHE A 129 5.69 19.34 -37.43
C PHE A 129 7.00 19.67 -36.68
N LEU A 130 6.94 19.96 -35.39
CA LEU A 130 8.12 20.16 -34.56
C LEU A 130 9.02 18.91 -34.56
N LEU A 131 8.45 17.72 -34.35
CA LEU A 131 9.20 16.44 -34.43
C LEU A 131 9.84 16.25 -35.82
N ARG A 132 9.13 16.62 -36.88
CA ARG A 132 9.71 16.62 -38.25
C ARG A 132 10.88 17.60 -38.38
N ARG A 133 10.78 18.80 -37.80
CA ARG A 133 11.90 19.78 -37.74
C ARG A 133 13.09 19.24 -36.93
N LEU A 134 12.84 18.36 -35.99
CA LEU A 134 13.87 17.66 -35.21
C LEU A 134 14.42 16.41 -35.94
N ASN A 135 14.12 16.28 -37.23
CA ASN A 135 14.56 15.19 -38.12
C ASN A 135 13.98 13.79 -37.79
N ILE A 136 12.82 13.72 -37.15
CA ILE A 136 12.08 12.46 -37.05
C ILE A 136 11.47 12.13 -38.43
N PRO A 137 11.76 10.98 -39.05
CA PRO A 137 11.17 10.58 -40.31
C PRO A 137 9.65 10.46 -40.25
N LEU A 138 8.94 10.83 -41.33
CA LEU A 138 7.46 10.81 -41.33
C LEU A 138 6.90 9.42 -41.00
N GLU A 139 7.50 8.39 -41.59
CA GLU A 139 7.13 6.99 -41.40
C GLU A 139 7.40 6.46 -39.98
N LYS A 140 8.09 7.25 -39.15
CA LYS A 140 8.42 6.88 -37.76
C LYS A 140 7.65 7.67 -36.71
N LEU A 141 6.90 8.71 -37.11
CA LEU A 141 6.17 9.57 -36.17
C LEU A 141 5.16 8.85 -35.27
N ASP A 142 4.62 7.72 -35.74
CA ASP A 142 3.63 6.93 -35.01
C ASP A 142 4.19 5.62 -34.42
N GLN A 143 5.50 5.38 -34.55
CA GLN A 143 6.13 4.14 -34.10
C GLN A 143 6.50 4.14 -32.63
N GLY A 144 6.65 5.31 -32.00
CA GLY A 144 7.02 5.44 -30.59
C GLY A 144 8.35 4.76 -30.23
N SER A 145 9.31 4.74 -31.16
CA SER A 145 10.58 4.04 -30.97
C SER A 145 11.68 4.99 -30.51
N VAL A 146 12.55 4.54 -29.61
CA VAL A 146 13.80 5.23 -29.22
C VAL A 146 14.85 5.15 -30.33
N GLU A 147 14.79 4.15 -31.20
CA GLU A 147 15.76 3.90 -32.29
C GLU A 147 15.41 4.68 -33.56
N VAL A 148 15.27 5.98 -33.47
CA VAL A 148 14.88 6.80 -34.63
C VAL A 148 16.08 7.24 -35.46
N GLY A 149 17.30 7.10 -34.94
CA GLY A 149 18.49 7.60 -35.60
C GLY A 149 18.51 9.12 -35.68
N ALA A 150 18.18 9.78 -34.57
CA ALA A 150 18.08 11.23 -34.51
C ALA A 150 19.39 11.89 -34.89
N THR A 151 19.32 12.83 -35.82
CA THR A 151 20.46 13.63 -36.31
C THR A 151 20.49 15.02 -35.69
N THR A 152 19.52 15.36 -34.87
CA THR A 152 19.41 16.67 -34.20
C THR A 152 20.10 16.65 -32.85
N ASP A 153 20.97 17.63 -32.63
CA ASP A 153 21.69 17.77 -31.35
C ASP A 153 20.80 18.32 -30.23
N VAL A 154 21.27 18.14 -28.98
CA VAL A 154 20.56 18.50 -27.75
C VAL A 154 20.19 19.99 -27.71
N LEU A 155 21.12 20.90 -28.07
CA LEU A 155 20.89 22.34 -27.97
C LEU A 155 19.87 22.85 -29.00
N THR A 156 19.93 22.30 -30.21
CA THR A 156 18.94 22.55 -31.25
C THR A 156 17.55 22.08 -30.83
N ALA A 157 17.45 20.89 -30.19
CA ALA A 157 16.19 20.37 -29.66
C ALA A 157 15.64 21.28 -28.54
N TYR A 158 16.46 21.68 -27.58
CA TYR A 158 16.05 22.62 -26.52
C TYR A 158 15.43 23.89 -27.08
N ARG A 159 16.14 24.52 -28.02
CA ARG A 159 15.69 25.78 -28.68
C ARG A 159 14.38 25.55 -29.41
N ALA A 160 14.27 24.54 -30.24
CA ALA A 160 13.07 24.27 -31.02
C ALA A 160 11.83 24.04 -30.17
N ILE A 161 11.96 23.28 -29.07
CA ILE A 161 10.88 22.98 -28.12
C ILE A 161 10.49 24.26 -27.36
N ALA A 162 11.47 25.04 -26.89
CA ALA A 162 11.22 26.29 -26.17
C ALA A 162 10.55 27.36 -27.06
N GLU A 163 11.00 27.51 -28.32
CA GLU A 163 10.41 28.43 -29.33
C GLU A 163 8.95 28.05 -29.65
N ALA A 164 8.64 26.74 -29.64
CA ALA A 164 7.27 26.25 -29.81
C ALA A 164 6.40 26.44 -28.55
N GLY A 165 6.92 27.08 -27.49
CA GLY A 165 6.19 27.36 -26.25
C GLY A 165 6.18 26.22 -25.24
N GLY A 166 6.93 25.15 -25.48
CA GLY A 166 7.03 23.99 -24.63
C GLY A 166 7.87 24.21 -23.36
N ILE A 167 7.66 23.35 -22.37
CA ILE A 167 8.56 23.18 -21.24
C ILE A 167 9.61 22.13 -21.65
N VAL A 168 10.89 22.47 -21.50
CA VAL A 168 12.03 21.65 -21.87
C VAL A 168 12.63 21.02 -20.61
N ILE A 169 12.66 19.70 -20.55
CA ILE A 169 13.22 18.97 -19.42
C ILE A 169 14.22 17.94 -19.95
N ALA A 170 15.43 17.91 -19.40
CA ALA A 170 16.35 16.81 -19.69
C ALA A 170 15.90 15.58 -18.90
N ALA A 171 15.48 14.54 -19.61
CA ALA A 171 14.97 13.30 -19.03
C ALA A 171 16.08 12.56 -18.29
N HIS A 172 15.74 11.93 -17.15
CA HIS A 172 16.65 11.12 -16.30
C HIS A 172 18.12 11.58 -16.38
N ALA A 173 18.36 12.89 -16.24
CA ALA A 173 19.61 13.60 -16.56
C ALA A 173 20.87 13.00 -15.93
N ASN A 174 20.75 12.31 -14.81
CA ASN A 174 21.84 11.66 -14.08
C ASN A 174 21.95 10.14 -14.35
N SER A 175 21.23 9.60 -15.32
CA SER A 175 21.37 8.23 -15.82
C SER A 175 22.46 8.12 -16.90
N ALA A 176 22.66 6.91 -17.44
CA ALA A 176 23.64 6.65 -18.49
C ALA A 176 23.38 7.48 -19.77
N ASN A 177 22.10 7.66 -20.15
CA ASN A 177 21.67 8.45 -21.32
C ASN A 177 21.30 9.88 -20.97
N GLY A 178 21.70 10.36 -19.80
CA GLY A 178 21.36 11.69 -19.30
C GLY A 178 22.44 12.73 -19.60
N VAL A 179 22.01 13.98 -19.80
CA VAL A 179 22.89 15.12 -20.14
C VAL A 179 23.92 15.49 -19.06
N ALA A 180 23.75 15.03 -17.80
CA ALA A 180 24.77 15.15 -16.78
C ALA A 180 25.98 14.21 -17.03
N MET A 181 25.91 13.36 -18.04
CA MET A 181 27.01 12.56 -18.60
C MET A 181 27.74 11.74 -17.54
N ARG A 182 27.04 11.08 -16.63
CA ARG A 182 27.63 10.13 -15.70
C ARG A 182 28.13 8.91 -16.48
N GLY A 183 29.40 8.60 -16.35
CA GLY A 183 30.02 7.47 -17.06
C GLY A 183 30.70 7.83 -18.39
N PHE A 184 30.69 9.10 -18.79
CA PHE A 184 31.50 9.57 -19.92
C PHE A 184 32.84 10.14 -19.40
N ASP A 185 33.94 9.64 -19.90
CA ASP A 185 35.30 10.11 -19.55
C ASP A 185 35.66 11.42 -20.23
N PHE A 186 34.85 11.88 -21.18
CA PHE A 186 34.99 13.14 -21.90
C PHE A 186 33.79 14.04 -21.69
N GLY A 187 33.91 15.30 -22.04
CA GLY A 187 32.73 16.16 -22.24
C GLY A 187 32.41 17.11 -21.10
N GLY A 188 33.40 17.55 -20.33
CA GLY A 188 33.18 18.61 -19.34
C GLY A 188 32.51 19.86 -19.95
N GLN A 189 32.98 20.36 -21.09
CA GLN A 189 32.40 21.48 -21.82
C GLN A 189 31.02 21.16 -22.38
N THR A 190 30.83 19.97 -22.93
CA THR A 190 29.53 19.52 -23.44
C THR A 190 28.50 19.41 -22.30
N ARG A 191 28.89 18.88 -21.16
CA ARG A 191 28.03 18.83 -19.97
C ARG A 191 27.59 20.23 -19.53
N ILE A 192 28.54 21.18 -19.48
CA ILE A 192 28.24 22.58 -19.18
C ILE A 192 27.24 23.14 -20.20
N ALA A 193 27.52 23.00 -21.50
CA ALA A 193 26.63 23.47 -22.55
C ALA A 193 25.21 22.88 -22.42
N TYR A 194 25.10 21.56 -22.23
CA TYR A 194 23.80 20.88 -22.17
C TYR A 194 23.03 21.17 -20.88
N THR A 195 23.69 21.37 -19.74
CA THR A 195 23.00 21.60 -18.47
C THR A 195 22.81 23.07 -18.11
N GLN A 196 23.52 23.98 -18.79
CA GLN A 196 23.46 25.42 -18.52
C GLN A 196 22.78 26.24 -19.64
N ASP A 197 22.26 25.57 -20.69
CA ASP A 197 21.56 26.22 -21.80
C ASP A 197 20.30 26.96 -21.31
N PRO A 198 20.07 28.22 -21.71
CA PRO A 198 18.93 29.01 -21.25
C PRO A 198 17.56 28.45 -21.64
N ASN A 199 17.48 27.64 -22.68
CA ASN A 199 16.23 26.98 -23.10
C ASN A 199 15.92 25.70 -22.31
N LEU A 200 16.86 25.19 -21.53
CA LEU A 200 16.60 24.06 -20.63
C LEU A 200 15.94 24.57 -19.35
N HIS A 201 14.74 24.09 -19.03
CA HIS A 201 13.97 24.59 -17.89
C HIS A 201 14.14 23.74 -16.63
N ALA A 202 14.38 22.42 -16.75
CA ALA A 202 14.62 21.53 -15.61
C ALA A 202 15.47 20.31 -15.97
N LEU A 203 16.03 19.69 -14.94
CA LEU A 203 16.64 18.36 -14.98
C LEU A 203 15.70 17.39 -14.27
N GLU A 204 15.25 16.35 -14.96
CA GLU A 204 14.65 15.22 -14.30
C GLU A 204 15.76 14.34 -13.73
N VAL A 205 15.67 13.98 -12.46
CA VAL A 205 16.74 13.26 -11.75
C VAL A 205 16.18 12.09 -10.93
N THR A 206 16.99 11.05 -10.77
CA THR A 206 16.59 9.81 -10.06
C THR A 206 16.98 9.79 -8.58
N ASP A 207 17.56 10.89 -8.08
CA ASP A 207 18.10 10.99 -6.73
C ASP A 207 17.59 12.22 -5.94
N LEU A 208 16.47 12.81 -6.35
CA LEU A 208 15.91 14.01 -5.73
C LEU A 208 15.41 13.79 -4.30
N ASP A 209 14.98 12.57 -4.00
CA ASP A 209 14.55 12.15 -2.67
C ASP A 209 15.71 11.89 -1.69
N LYS A 210 16.93 11.72 -2.22
CA LYS A 210 18.15 11.51 -1.41
C LYS A 210 18.60 12.80 -0.77
N LYS A 211 19.23 12.69 0.39
CA LYS A 211 19.85 13.81 1.10
C LYS A 211 21.37 13.71 1.02
N GLY A 212 22.04 14.86 0.92
CA GLY A 212 23.50 14.96 1.02
C GLY A 212 24.16 15.72 -0.12
N PRO A 213 25.46 16.02 0.01
CA PRO A 213 26.19 16.91 -0.92
C PRO A 213 26.51 16.24 -2.27
N ARG A 214 26.29 14.93 -2.40
CA ARG A 214 26.59 14.17 -3.62
C ARG A 214 25.37 13.92 -4.51
N THR A 215 24.23 14.57 -4.23
CA THR A 215 23.03 14.46 -5.07
C THR A 215 23.17 15.34 -6.31
N THR A 216 22.41 14.99 -7.37
CA THR A 216 22.42 15.77 -8.61
C THR A 216 21.91 17.19 -8.36
N ALA A 217 20.87 17.36 -7.54
CA ALA A 217 20.37 18.68 -7.17
C ALA A 217 21.39 19.55 -6.44
N SER A 218 22.21 18.96 -5.54
CA SER A 218 23.31 19.66 -4.87
C SER A 218 24.48 19.98 -5.82
N PHE A 219 24.66 19.18 -6.87
CA PHE A 219 25.69 19.47 -7.88
C PHE A 219 25.33 20.68 -8.74
N PHE A 220 24.06 20.83 -9.12
CA PHE A 220 23.57 21.93 -9.98
C PHE A 220 22.85 23.03 -9.19
N ASP A 221 23.30 23.32 -7.97
CA ASP A 221 22.73 24.34 -7.10
C ASP A 221 23.19 25.78 -7.41
N GLY A 222 24.10 25.95 -8.40
CA GLY A 222 24.67 27.22 -8.79
C GLY A 222 25.90 27.65 -8.00
N SER A 223 26.38 26.80 -7.06
CA SER A 223 27.57 27.13 -6.24
C SER A 223 28.91 26.92 -6.95
N LYS A 224 28.92 26.20 -8.07
CA LYS A 224 30.14 25.88 -8.82
C LYS A 224 30.38 26.91 -9.94
N PRO A 225 31.61 27.42 -10.11
CA PRO A 225 31.92 28.41 -11.16
C PRO A 225 31.59 27.95 -12.57
N GLU A 226 31.73 26.65 -12.87
CA GLU A 226 31.44 26.04 -14.16
C GLU A 226 29.93 25.83 -14.38
N TYR A 227 29.13 25.83 -13.30
CA TYR A 227 27.67 25.63 -13.30
C TYR A 227 26.99 26.74 -12.51
N PRO A 228 27.11 28.02 -12.94
CA PRO A 228 26.63 29.17 -12.16
C PRO A 228 25.12 29.29 -12.16
N ARG A 229 24.42 28.71 -13.16
CA ARG A 229 22.97 28.66 -13.21
C ARG A 229 22.47 27.51 -12.36
N ARG A 230 21.73 27.85 -11.29
CA ARG A 230 21.00 26.84 -10.53
C ARG A 230 19.96 26.19 -11.41
N MET A 231 19.91 24.86 -11.43
CA MET A 231 18.94 24.11 -12.20
C MET A 231 17.78 23.63 -11.33
N ARG A 232 16.58 23.75 -11.85
CA ARG A 232 15.42 23.11 -11.26
C ARG A 232 15.55 21.62 -11.46
N CYS A 233 15.56 20.87 -10.34
CA CYS A 233 15.53 19.42 -10.38
C CYS A 233 14.13 18.93 -10.02
N ILE A 234 13.61 18.03 -10.84
CA ILE A 234 12.34 17.34 -10.63
C ILE A 234 12.57 15.82 -10.73
N GLN A 235 11.54 15.05 -10.44
CA GLN A 235 11.52 13.63 -10.69
C GLN A 235 10.21 13.23 -11.36
N GLY A 236 10.27 12.23 -12.24
CA GLY A 236 9.16 11.57 -12.91
C GLY A 236 9.31 10.05 -12.80
N SER A 237 8.28 9.29 -13.10
CA SER A 237 8.34 7.83 -12.98
C SER A 237 9.06 7.17 -14.14
N ASP A 238 9.02 7.78 -15.34
CA ASP A 238 9.49 7.13 -16.58
C ASP A 238 8.79 5.77 -16.77
N ALA A 239 7.47 5.78 -16.53
CA ALA A 239 6.69 4.56 -16.42
C ALA A 239 6.27 4.04 -17.79
N HIS A 240 6.65 2.79 -18.07
CA HIS A 240 6.23 2.02 -19.26
C HIS A 240 5.20 0.95 -18.90
N ARG A 241 4.52 1.11 -17.75
CA ARG A 241 3.55 0.19 -17.19
C ARG A 241 2.69 0.86 -16.10
N LEU A 242 1.53 0.29 -15.77
CA LEU A 242 0.64 0.85 -14.76
C LEU A 242 1.23 0.77 -13.36
N VAL A 243 1.71 -0.41 -12.96
CA VAL A 243 2.20 -0.68 -11.62
C VAL A 243 3.67 -1.13 -11.67
N ARG A 244 4.40 -0.87 -10.58
CA ARG A 244 5.81 -1.28 -10.45
C ARG A 244 5.99 -2.77 -10.68
N ASP A 245 7.05 -3.14 -11.38
CA ASP A 245 7.45 -4.54 -11.55
C ASP A 245 7.86 -5.15 -10.20
N PRO A 246 7.21 -6.21 -9.74
CA PRO A 246 7.59 -6.87 -8.50
C PRO A 246 8.96 -7.55 -8.60
N ASN A 247 9.41 -7.90 -9.82
CA ASN A 247 10.66 -8.61 -10.06
C ASN A 247 11.84 -7.67 -10.35
N ASP A 248 11.58 -6.48 -10.89
CA ASP A 248 12.61 -5.46 -11.12
C ASP A 248 12.17 -4.09 -10.55
N PRO A 249 12.64 -3.70 -9.35
CA PRO A 249 12.25 -2.46 -8.70
C PRO A 249 12.68 -1.19 -9.48
N ARG A 250 13.47 -1.32 -10.54
CA ARG A 250 13.84 -0.20 -11.42
C ARG A 250 12.73 0.13 -12.41
N ASN A 251 11.90 -0.85 -12.78
CA ASN A 251 10.74 -0.66 -13.65
C ASN A 251 9.59 -0.09 -12.82
N LEU A 252 9.50 1.23 -12.82
CA LEU A 252 8.51 1.96 -12.05
C LEU A 252 7.14 1.93 -12.75
N GLY A 253 6.08 1.97 -11.94
CA GLY A 253 4.73 2.24 -12.40
C GLY A 253 4.37 3.72 -12.31
N ILE A 254 3.23 4.08 -12.88
CA ILE A 254 2.69 5.45 -12.88
C ILE A 254 2.61 5.99 -11.44
N GLY A 255 3.20 7.18 -11.23
CA GLY A 255 3.17 7.85 -9.93
C GLY A 255 4.06 7.23 -8.84
N ASP A 256 4.99 6.35 -9.18
CA ASP A 256 5.95 5.80 -8.21
C ASP A 256 7.09 6.77 -7.89
N ARG A 257 7.33 7.76 -8.76
CA ARG A 257 8.29 8.84 -8.55
C ARG A 257 7.67 10.17 -8.97
N VAL A 258 7.27 10.97 -8.00
CA VAL A 258 6.41 12.13 -8.17
C VAL A 258 7.07 13.39 -7.64
N THR A 259 6.90 14.49 -8.36
CA THR A 259 7.25 15.82 -7.88
C THR A 259 5.99 16.56 -7.41
N GLU A 260 6.08 17.23 -6.27
CA GLU A 260 5.06 18.20 -5.85
C GLU A 260 5.45 19.60 -6.33
N ILE A 261 4.47 20.34 -6.83
CA ILE A 261 4.59 21.71 -7.31
C ILE A 261 3.53 22.60 -6.64
N LEU A 262 3.93 23.79 -6.20
CA LEU A 262 3.03 24.76 -5.57
C LEU A 262 2.41 25.66 -6.64
N LEU A 263 1.10 25.50 -6.87
CA LEU A 263 0.38 26.22 -7.92
C LEU A 263 -0.84 26.96 -7.37
N PRO A 264 -1.16 28.16 -7.89
CA PRO A 264 -2.41 28.88 -7.58
C PRO A 264 -3.62 28.18 -8.21
N GLN A 265 -3.43 27.51 -9.34
CA GLN A 265 -4.42 26.70 -10.06
C GLN A 265 -3.72 25.63 -10.91
N VAL A 266 -4.39 24.52 -11.15
CA VAL A 266 -3.89 23.47 -12.04
C VAL A 266 -4.10 23.90 -13.49
N SER A 267 -3.03 24.33 -14.16
CA SER A 267 -3.03 24.73 -15.57
C SER A 267 -1.62 24.67 -16.14
N PHE A 268 -1.49 24.46 -17.45
CA PHE A 268 -0.19 24.49 -18.13
C PHE A 268 0.52 25.84 -17.96
N GLN A 269 -0.21 26.95 -18.04
CA GLN A 269 0.37 28.28 -17.88
C GLN A 269 1.00 28.45 -16.49
N ALA A 270 0.30 28.09 -15.42
CA ALA A 270 0.85 28.17 -14.07
C ALA A 270 2.05 27.24 -13.88
N LEU A 271 2.00 26.03 -14.46
CA LEU A 271 3.12 25.10 -14.49
C LEU A 271 4.33 25.73 -15.18
N ARG A 272 4.14 26.25 -16.40
CA ARG A 272 5.20 26.87 -17.20
C ARG A 272 5.83 28.08 -16.49
N GLU A 273 5.05 28.92 -15.83
CA GLU A 273 5.55 30.06 -15.04
C GLU A 273 6.50 29.59 -13.91
N VAL A 274 6.20 28.48 -13.24
CA VAL A 274 7.09 27.90 -12.23
C VAL A 274 8.39 27.40 -12.88
N PHE A 275 8.30 26.70 -14.02
CA PHE A 275 9.50 26.16 -14.69
C PHE A 275 10.41 27.25 -15.25
N LEU A 276 9.86 28.33 -15.75
CA LEU A 276 10.62 29.49 -16.25
C LEU A 276 11.11 30.43 -15.12
N GLY A 277 10.52 30.30 -13.95
CA GLY A 277 10.82 31.15 -12.80
C GLY A 277 12.06 30.70 -12.01
N ASN A 278 12.56 31.62 -11.18
CA ASN A 278 13.75 31.41 -10.35
C ASN A 278 13.44 31.04 -8.89
N ASP A 279 12.16 30.83 -8.55
CA ASP A 279 11.81 30.35 -7.21
C ASP A 279 11.83 28.81 -7.18
N PHE A 280 12.94 28.27 -6.69
CA PHE A 280 13.16 26.82 -6.60
C PHE A 280 12.42 26.16 -5.42
N THR A 281 11.81 26.95 -4.55
CA THR A 281 11.02 26.43 -3.42
C THR A 281 9.63 25.93 -3.84
N LEU A 282 9.20 26.29 -5.05
CA LEU A 282 7.90 25.90 -5.61
C LEU A 282 7.85 24.45 -6.11
N THR A 283 8.96 23.70 -6.05
CA THR A 283 9.00 22.28 -6.39
C THR A 283 9.74 21.50 -5.32
N ARG A 284 9.26 20.29 -5.02
CA ARG A 284 9.90 19.36 -4.09
C ARG A 284 9.59 17.91 -4.45
N PRO A 285 10.43 16.93 -4.06
CA PRO A 285 10.08 15.53 -4.22
C PRO A 285 8.85 15.21 -3.36
N PHE A 286 7.88 14.50 -3.94
CA PHE A 286 6.81 13.92 -3.15
C PHE A 286 7.40 12.78 -2.31
N ARG A 287 7.15 12.84 -1.04
CA ARG A 287 7.44 11.75 -0.10
C ARG A 287 6.10 11.28 0.44
N PRO A 288 5.66 10.05 0.11
CA PRO A 288 4.52 9.48 0.80
C PRO A 288 4.81 9.64 2.29
N ALA A 289 3.84 10.15 3.05
CA ALA A 289 3.92 10.05 4.50
C ALA A 289 4.23 8.59 4.77
N ALA A 290 5.37 8.30 5.43
CA ALA A 290 5.66 6.95 5.87
C ALA A 290 4.39 6.51 6.59
N LYS A 291 3.73 5.45 6.11
CA LYS A 291 2.63 4.84 6.85
C LYS A 291 3.28 4.58 8.20
N ALA A 292 2.86 5.32 9.23
CA ALA A 292 3.34 5.06 10.58
C ALA A 292 3.20 3.56 10.77
N PRO A 293 4.25 2.84 11.17
CA PRO A 293 4.18 1.40 11.32
C PRO A 293 2.93 1.12 12.15
N PHE A 294 2.11 0.18 11.69
CA PHE A 294 0.84 -0.13 12.34
C PHE A 294 1.12 -0.44 13.80
N ASP A 295 0.56 0.35 14.71
CA ASP A 295 0.76 0.17 16.14
C ASP A 295 -0.14 -0.96 16.64
N TYR A 296 0.39 -2.19 16.62
CA TYR A 296 -0.31 -3.39 17.06
C TYR A 296 -0.70 -3.33 18.53
N ILE A 297 0.05 -2.62 19.37
CA ILE A 297 -0.26 -2.48 20.80
C ILE A 297 -1.45 -1.53 20.97
N GLN A 298 -1.47 -0.42 20.25
CA GLN A 298 -2.60 0.50 20.30
C GLN A 298 -3.87 -0.18 19.77
N ALA A 299 -3.77 -0.95 18.69
CA ALA A 299 -4.90 -1.73 18.18
C ALA A 299 -5.38 -2.80 19.20
N ALA A 300 -4.47 -3.48 19.88
CA ALA A 300 -4.80 -4.43 20.94
C ALA A 300 -5.52 -3.74 22.13
N ARG A 301 -5.06 -2.55 22.53
CA ARG A 301 -5.69 -1.76 23.60
C ARG A 301 -7.10 -1.29 23.22
N GLU A 302 -7.32 -0.94 21.94
CA GLU A 302 -8.65 -0.59 21.43
C GLU A 302 -9.62 -1.77 21.43
N GLU A 303 -9.10 -3.01 21.33
CA GLU A 303 -9.88 -4.24 21.50
C GLU A 303 -10.15 -4.54 22.99
N GLY A 304 -9.26 -4.13 23.88
CA GLY A 304 -9.34 -4.36 25.31
C GLY A 304 -8.98 -5.78 25.77
N PRO A 305 -9.13 -6.10 27.09
CA PRO A 305 -8.94 -7.44 27.63
C PRO A 305 -9.94 -8.43 27.01
N THR A 306 -9.46 -9.65 26.72
CA THR A 306 -10.28 -10.73 26.16
C THR A 306 -9.87 -12.07 26.77
N ILE A 307 -10.52 -13.15 26.36
CA ILE A 307 -10.17 -14.51 26.80
C ILE A 307 -8.73 -14.93 26.44
N VAL A 308 -8.09 -14.24 25.50
CA VAL A 308 -6.73 -14.53 25.01
C VAL A 308 -5.80 -13.30 25.04
N GLN A 309 -6.18 -12.22 25.73
CA GLN A 309 -5.40 -11.00 25.77
C GLN A 309 -5.60 -10.23 27.07
N ASP A 310 -4.51 -9.74 27.67
CA ASP A 310 -4.58 -8.86 28.84
C ASP A 310 -3.43 -7.85 28.90
N PHE A 311 -3.53 -6.87 29.83
CA PHE A 311 -2.65 -5.73 29.94
C PHE A 311 -2.24 -5.49 31.39
N HIS A 312 -0.93 -5.22 31.59
CA HIS A 312 -0.38 -4.78 32.88
C HIS A 312 0.31 -3.43 32.69
N GLU A 313 -0.19 -2.42 33.38
CA GLU A 313 0.38 -1.06 33.27
C GLU A 313 1.84 -1.00 33.71
N ARG A 314 2.24 -1.82 34.70
CA ARG A 314 3.56 -1.77 35.33
C ARG A 314 4.17 -3.14 35.51
N PHE A 315 5.49 -3.17 35.39
CA PHE A 315 6.30 -4.27 35.89
C PHE A 315 6.99 -3.87 37.19
N SER A 316 6.83 -4.65 38.26
CA SER A 316 7.57 -4.51 39.52
C SER A 316 7.67 -5.86 40.23
N ARG A 317 8.84 -6.14 40.83
CA ARG A 317 9.03 -7.30 41.71
C ARG A 317 8.38 -7.10 43.09
N ARG A 318 7.99 -5.87 43.42
CA ARG A 318 7.34 -5.50 44.70
C ARG A 318 5.87 -5.18 44.43
N GLY A 319 5.05 -5.24 45.49
CA GLY A 319 3.65 -4.82 45.43
C GLY A 319 2.70 -5.78 44.66
N GLY A 320 3.11 -7.05 44.46
CA GLY A 320 2.23 -8.06 43.85
C GLY A 320 2.11 -8.03 42.31
N TYR A 321 2.70 -7.02 41.62
CA TYR A 321 2.57 -6.89 40.17
C TYR A 321 3.10 -8.10 39.38
N LEU A 322 4.30 -8.59 39.75
CA LEU A 322 4.86 -9.79 39.11
C LEU A 322 4.00 -11.02 39.37
N TYR A 323 3.41 -11.13 40.58
CA TYR A 323 2.51 -12.23 40.91
C TYR A 323 1.23 -12.20 40.06
N ALA A 324 0.64 -11.02 39.85
CA ALA A 324 -0.53 -10.90 38.98
C ALA A 324 -0.22 -11.34 37.54
N ILE A 325 0.96 -10.97 37.00
CA ILE A 325 1.41 -11.44 35.70
C ILE A 325 1.52 -12.98 35.67
N LEU A 326 2.05 -13.61 36.73
CA LEU A 326 2.11 -15.09 36.83
C LEU A 326 0.73 -15.72 36.87
N CYS A 327 -0.24 -15.11 37.56
CA CYS A 327 -1.62 -15.58 37.57
C CYS A 327 -2.24 -15.63 36.17
N ASP A 328 -2.04 -14.58 35.37
CA ASP A 328 -2.53 -14.55 34.00
C ASP A 328 -1.79 -15.55 33.09
N ILE A 329 -0.47 -15.69 33.24
CA ILE A 329 0.30 -16.71 32.52
C ILE A 329 -0.24 -18.10 32.82
N CYS A 330 -0.45 -18.45 34.12
CA CYS A 330 -1.02 -19.71 34.53
C CYS A 330 -2.44 -19.93 33.96
N ALA A 331 -3.28 -18.90 34.04
CA ALA A 331 -4.64 -18.95 33.52
C ALA A 331 -4.69 -19.14 32.00
N PHE A 332 -3.85 -18.44 31.23
CA PHE A 332 -3.74 -18.64 29.78
C PHE A 332 -3.26 -20.06 29.44
N ALA A 333 -2.23 -20.56 30.11
CA ALA A 333 -1.76 -21.94 29.90
C ALA A 333 -2.87 -22.99 30.16
N ASN A 334 -3.66 -22.79 31.20
CA ASN A 334 -4.77 -23.68 31.54
C ASN A 334 -5.96 -23.57 30.56
N THR A 335 -6.13 -22.42 29.87
CA THR A 335 -7.32 -22.20 29.03
C THR A 335 -6.97 -22.23 27.54
N ASN A 336 -6.77 -21.10 26.91
CA ASN A 336 -6.69 -20.98 25.45
C ASN A 336 -5.31 -20.50 24.97
N GLY A 337 -4.35 -20.31 25.87
CA GLY A 337 -3.17 -19.50 25.58
C GLY A 337 -3.54 -18.02 25.46
N GLY A 338 -2.55 -17.15 25.23
CA GLY A 338 -2.86 -15.74 25.10
C GLY A 338 -1.63 -14.85 25.00
N THR A 339 -1.90 -13.55 24.96
CA THR A 339 -0.91 -12.49 24.90
C THR A 339 -1.05 -11.54 26.07
N LEU A 340 0.04 -11.27 26.79
CA LEU A 340 0.10 -10.24 27.82
C LEU A 340 0.96 -9.08 27.33
N TYR A 341 0.46 -7.86 27.52
CA TYR A 341 1.18 -6.62 27.27
C TYR A 341 1.54 -5.94 28.60
N ILE A 342 2.84 -5.73 28.86
CA ILE A 342 3.34 -5.17 30.12
C ILE A 342 3.98 -3.80 29.83
N GLY A 343 3.55 -2.79 30.57
CA GLY A 343 3.94 -1.39 30.37
C GLY A 343 2.82 -0.54 29.76
N VAL A 344 1.61 -1.09 29.62
CA VAL A 344 0.45 -0.37 29.08
C VAL A 344 -0.81 -0.74 29.86
N SER A 345 -1.70 0.26 30.04
CA SER A 345 -3.05 0.06 30.56
C SER A 345 -3.97 -0.49 29.47
N ALA A 346 -5.00 -1.22 29.86
CA ALA A 346 -6.09 -1.63 28.97
C ALA A 346 -6.87 -0.43 28.39
N ASP A 347 -6.91 0.71 29.10
CA ASP A 347 -7.55 1.92 28.60
C ASP A 347 -6.70 2.58 27.51
N PRO A 348 -7.15 2.61 26.23
CA PRO A 348 -6.39 3.19 25.12
C PRO A 348 -6.20 4.70 25.23
N LYS A 349 -6.96 5.38 26.09
CA LYS A 349 -6.85 6.82 26.32
C LYS A 349 -5.71 7.18 27.27
N GLN A 350 -5.27 6.24 28.10
CA GLN A 350 -4.14 6.46 28.98
C GLN A 350 -2.82 6.34 28.20
N PRO A 351 -1.85 7.23 28.42
CA PRO A 351 -0.55 7.12 27.76
C PRO A 351 0.18 5.85 28.23
N PRO A 352 0.94 5.17 27.34
CA PRO A 352 1.76 4.03 27.71
C PRO A 352 2.76 4.40 28.82
N ALA A 353 2.78 3.63 29.91
CA ALA A 353 3.76 3.81 30.98
C ALA A 353 5.17 3.35 30.53
N GLY A 354 5.21 2.26 29.78
CA GLY A 354 6.44 1.62 29.32
C GLY A 354 7.15 0.81 30.42
N VAL A 355 8.13 0.02 30.01
CA VAL A 355 9.02 -0.76 30.89
C VAL A 355 10.43 -0.19 30.78
N GLY A 356 10.99 0.29 31.91
CA GLY A 356 12.30 0.96 31.90
C GLY A 356 13.46 0.04 31.46
N ASN A 357 13.48 -1.20 31.90
CA ASN A 357 14.45 -2.21 31.45
C ASN A 357 13.70 -3.48 30.99
N PRO A 358 13.26 -3.54 29.71
CA PRO A 358 12.50 -4.66 29.20
C PRO A 358 13.22 -6.01 29.28
N ARG A 359 14.55 -6.05 29.01
CA ARG A 359 15.33 -7.29 29.06
C ARG A 359 15.33 -7.88 30.46
N GLN A 360 15.61 -7.07 31.47
CA GLN A 360 15.58 -7.50 32.87
C GLN A 360 14.18 -7.93 33.33
N ALA A 361 13.12 -7.28 32.80
CA ALA A 361 11.75 -7.67 33.08
C ALA A 361 11.43 -9.05 32.49
N ILE A 362 11.81 -9.30 31.24
CA ILE A 362 11.64 -10.61 30.58
C ILE A 362 12.37 -11.71 31.35
N GLU A 363 13.67 -11.51 31.64
CA GLU A 363 14.46 -12.48 32.40
C GLU A 363 13.83 -12.80 33.77
N ALA A 364 13.36 -11.77 34.47
CA ALA A 364 12.71 -11.95 35.76
C ALA A 364 11.39 -12.72 35.68
N ILE A 365 10.57 -12.46 34.65
CA ILE A 365 9.32 -13.17 34.44
C ILE A 365 9.60 -14.63 34.08
N GLN A 366 10.48 -14.90 33.14
CA GLN A 366 10.85 -16.25 32.71
C GLN A 366 11.44 -17.06 33.88
N ALA A 367 12.29 -16.47 34.69
CA ALA A 367 12.84 -17.12 35.89
C ALA A 367 11.75 -17.48 36.92
N GLU A 368 10.78 -16.60 37.15
CA GLU A 368 9.67 -16.88 38.07
C GLU A 368 8.68 -17.88 37.51
N VAL A 369 8.42 -17.87 36.20
CA VAL A 369 7.62 -18.91 35.53
C VAL A 369 8.27 -20.29 35.72
N ALA A 370 9.55 -20.43 35.38
CA ALA A 370 10.30 -21.67 35.51
C ALA A 370 10.38 -22.17 36.97
N ARG A 371 10.40 -21.24 37.95
CA ARG A 371 10.51 -21.58 39.37
C ARG A 371 9.18 -21.99 40.02
N ARG A 372 8.08 -21.35 39.57
CA ARG A 372 6.80 -21.38 40.33
C ARG A 372 5.64 -22.02 39.60
N ILE A 373 5.71 -22.19 38.29
CA ILE A 373 4.64 -22.81 37.50
C ILE A 373 4.99 -24.29 37.25
N THR A 374 4.11 -25.17 37.66
CA THR A 374 4.21 -26.63 37.49
C THR A 374 2.95 -27.13 36.79
N PRO A 375 3.03 -27.98 35.75
CA PRO A 375 4.23 -28.45 35.03
C PRO A 375 5.06 -27.36 34.37
N PRO A 376 6.30 -27.65 33.89
CA PRO A 376 7.12 -26.65 33.19
C PRO A 376 6.39 -26.02 32.02
N LEU A 377 6.50 -24.70 31.90
CA LEU A 377 5.83 -23.90 30.87
C LEU A 377 6.84 -23.01 30.18
N GLU A 378 6.94 -23.11 28.86
CA GLU A 378 7.74 -22.22 28.04
C GLU A 378 6.90 -21.07 27.54
N ILE A 379 7.37 -19.83 27.73
CA ILE A 379 6.74 -18.61 27.22
C ILE A 379 7.69 -17.88 26.29
N THR A 380 7.15 -17.28 25.23
CA THR A 380 7.91 -16.41 24.33
C THR A 380 7.71 -14.96 24.72
N ALA A 381 8.78 -14.16 24.70
CA ALA A 381 8.73 -12.75 25.03
C ALA A 381 9.50 -11.91 24.02
N ASP A 382 8.95 -10.76 23.65
CA ASP A 382 9.62 -9.77 22.84
C ASP A 382 9.36 -8.34 23.36
N VAL A 383 10.13 -7.38 22.81
CA VAL A 383 9.99 -5.96 23.12
C VAL A 383 9.39 -5.26 21.92
N GLN A 384 8.25 -4.66 22.13
CA GLN A 384 7.54 -3.84 21.14
C GLN A 384 7.61 -2.37 21.53
N GLU A 385 7.28 -1.48 20.60
CA GLU A 385 7.24 -0.05 20.85
C GLU A 385 5.88 0.54 20.45
N THR A 386 5.32 1.36 21.33
CA THR A 386 4.11 2.14 21.09
C THR A 386 4.30 3.55 21.63
N GLN A 387 3.98 4.58 20.85
CA GLN A 387 4.10 5.98 21.22
C GLN A 387 5.48 6.34 21.85
N GLY A 388 6.57 5.75 21.36
CA GLY A 388 7.92 5.97 21.87
C GLY A 388 8.23 5.30 23.22
N LYS A 389 7.37 4.41 23.71
CA LYS A 389 7.57 3.63 24.95
C LYS A 389 7.78 2.16 24.63
N LYS A 390 8.72 1.53 25.33
CA LYS A 390 8.99 0.10 25.23
C LYS A 390 8.01 -0.69 26.08
N VAL A 391 7.38 -1.68 25.49
CA VAL A 391 6.39 -2.57 26.08
C VAL A 391 6.88 -4.01 25.92
N VAL A 392 6.76 -4.82 26.95
CA VAL A 392 7.04 -6.25 26.87
C VAL A 392 5.76 -6.97 26.46
N ARG A 393 5.85 -7.75 25.39
CA ARG A 393 4.79 -8.66 24.95
C ARG A 393 5.21 -10.08 25.30
N LEU A 394 4.34 -10.79 26.04
CA LEU A 394 4.50 -12.20 26.36
C LEU A 394 3.47 -13.01 25.57
N LEU A 395 3.94 -14.06 24.91
CA LEU A 395 3.08 -15.04 24.25
C LEU A 395 3.08 -16.31 25.11
N VAL A 396 1.93 -16.62 25.65
CA VAL A 396 1.72 -17.80 26.50
C VAL A 396 1.00 -18.86 25.66
N PRO A 397 1.59 -20.03 25.45
CA PRO A 397 0.92 -21.11 24.73
C PRO A 397 -0.25 -21.69 25.59
N ARG A 398 -1.20 -22.30 24.92
CA ARG A 398 -2.10 -23.21 25.59
C ARG A 398 -1.27 -24.42 26.01
N GLY A 399 -1.25 -24.70 27.30
CA GLY A 399 -0.44 -25.80 27.83
C GLY A 399 -0.96 -27.17 27.44
N ASP A 400 -0.04 -28.10 27.19
CA ASP A 400 -0.35 -29.48 26.74
C ASP A 400 -0.65 -30.41 27.90
N ASP A 401 -0.17 -30.11 29.12
CA ASP A 401 -0.31 -30.92 30.30
C ASP A 401 -0.99 -30.16 31.49
N PRO A 402 -2.24 -29.71 31.32
CA PRO A 402 -2.98 -29.08 32.41
C PRO A 402 -3.45 -30.08 33.47
N PRO A 403 -3.63 -29.68 34.73
CA PRO A 403 -3.65 -28.28 35.20
C PRO A 403 -2.27 -27.71 35.55
N TYR A 404 -1.98 -26.51 35.07
CA TYR A 404 -0.83 -25.75 35.53
C TYR A 404 -1.15 -25.03 36.83
N ALA A 405 -0.24 -25.08 37.79
CA ALA A 405 -0.42 -24.46 39.10
C ALA A 405 0.75 -23.54 39.47
N ILE A 406 0.48 -22.48 40.20
CA ILE A 406 1.49 -21.64 40.85
C ILE A 406 1.72 -22.21 42.26
N ASP A 407 3.00 -22.38 42.65
CA ASP A 407 3.41 -22.90 43.96
C ASP A 407 2.71 -24.23 44.28
N ASP A 408 2.52 -25.10 43.29
CA ASP A 408 1.93 -26.45 43.35
C ASP A 408 0.47 -26.52 43.83
N ASN A 409 -0.18 -25.42 44.12
CA ASN A 409 -1.52 -25.45 44.72
C ASN A 409 -2.52 -24.41 44.21
N LYS A 410 -2.09 -23.43 43.42
CA LYS A 410 -2.97 -22.36 42.94
C LYS A 410 -3.17 -22.47 41.45
N ILE A 411 -4.30 -23.00 41.05
CA ILE A 411 -4.69 -23.18 39.67
C ILE A 411 -5.53 -22.00 39.26
N TYR A 412 -5.07 -21.21 38.26
CA TYR A 412 -5.82 -20.09 37.72
C TYR A 412 -6.36 -20.48 36.35
N VAL A 413 -7.55 -20.00 36.06
CA VAL A 413 -8.24 -20.13 34.76
C VAL A 413 -8.73 -18.76 34.30
N ARG A 414 -8.93 -18.64 33.00
CA ARG A 414 -9.47 -17.41 32.42
C ARG A 414 -10.90 -17.64 31.97
N SER A 415 -11.80 -16.80 32.45
CA SER A 415 -13.19 -16.72 32.03
C SER A 415 -13.45 -15.36 31.44
N GLU A 416 -13.89 -15.32 30.19
CA GLU A 416 -14.06 -14.06 29.43
C GLU A 416 -12.78 -13.19 29.45
N SER A 417 -12.78 -12.08 30.16
CA SER A 417 -11.64 -11.17 30.29
C SER A 417 -11.00 -11.16 31.68
N GLU A 418 -11.41 -12.06 32.57
CA GLU A 418 -10.95 -12.10 33.96
C GLU A 418 -10.19 -13.38 34.29
N THR A 419 -9.15 -13.24 35.13
CA THR A 419 -8.39 -14.35 35.67
C THR A 419 -8.84 -14.63 37.11
N GLY A 420 -9.24 -15.85 37.38
CA GLY A 420 -9.71 -16.34 38.69
C GLY A 420 -9.12 -17.66 39.10
N LEU A 421 -9.24 -18.01 40.39
CA LEU A 421 -8.93 -19.32 40.88
C LEU A 421 -9.93 -20.35 40.33
N ALA A 422 -9.40 -21.47 39.82
CA ALA A 422 -10.23 -22.52 39.28
C ALA A 422 -11.11 -23.18 40.37
N VAL A 423 -12.40 -23.32 40.07
CA VAL A 423 -13.32 -24.09 40.90
C VAL A 423 -13.22 -25.59 40.59
N ARG A 424 -13.79 -26.44 41.48
CA ARG A 424 -13.68 -27.90 41.37
C ARG A 424 -13.98 -28.43 39.97
N ASP A 425 -15.05 -28.00 39.34
CA ASP A 425 -15.49 -28.53 38.04
C ASP A 425 -14.59 -28.10 36.89
N GLU A 426 -13.99 -26.92 36.97
CA GLU A 426 -12.96 -26.48 36.03
C GLU A 426 -11.68 -27.31 36.17
N ILE A 427 -11.25 -27.62 37.41
CA ILE A 427 -10.09 -28.50 37.64
C ILE A 427 -10.35 -29.88 37.06
N VAL A 428 -11.55 -30.46 37.30
CA VAL A 428 -11.93 -31.76 36.73
C VAL A 428 -11.90 -31.71 35.19
N SER A 429 -12.35 -30.61 34.59
CA SER A 429 -12.31 -30.40 33.14
C SER A 429 -10.87 -30.36 32.61
N LEU A 430 -9.98 -29.67 33.32
CA LEU A 430 -8.56 -29.58 32.95
C LEU A 430 -7.89 -30.98 32.99
N VAL A 431 -8.10 -31.76 34.05
CA VAL A 431 -7.57 -33.12 34.17
C VAL A 431 -8.08 -34.02 33.04
N ARG A 432 -9.39 -33.96 32.71
CA ARG A 432 -9.96 -34.75 31.61
C ARG A 432 -9.33 -34.40 30.26
N ARG A 433 -8.88 -33.16 30.07
CA ARG A 433 -8.22 -32.74 28.83
C ARG A 433 -6.88 -33.44 28.60
N THR A 434 -6.14 -33.74 29.67
CA THR A 434 -4.86 -34.44 29.61
C THR A 434 -5.02 -35.95 29.36
N VAL A 435 -6.12 -36.54 29.82
CA VAL A 435 -6.38 -37.98 29.69
C VAL A 435 -6.98 -38.36 28.32
N ALA A 436 -7.48 -37.38 27.53
CA ALA A 436 -8.01 -37.65 26.20
C ALA A 436 -6.88 -37.96 25.20
N PRO A 437 -6.94 -39.07 24.42
CA PRO A 437 -5.92 -39.36 23.41
C PRO A 437 -5.82 -38.23 22.39
N PRO A 438 -4.60 -37.92 21.86
CA PRO A 438 -4.44 -36.92 20.81
C PRO A 438 -5.30 -37.32 19.62
N LYS A 439 -6.11 -36.38 19.10
CA LYS A 439 -6.81 -36.60 17.83
C LYS A 439 -5.76 -36.76 16.74
N GLU A 440 -5.69 -37.94 16.14
CA GLU A 440 -4.88 -38.18 14.95
C GLU A 440 -5.19 -37.11 13.88
N VAL A 441 -4.13 -36.50 13.40
CA VAL A 441 -4.21 -35.62 12.20
C VAL A 441 -4.43 -36.56 11.02
N ALA A 442 -5.68 -36.69 10.57
CA ALA A 442 -6.01 -37.47 9.39
C ALA A 442 -5.27 -36.89 8.17
N GLU A 443 -4.55 -37.72 7.44
CA GLU A 443 -3.99 -37.38 6.14
C GLU A 443 -5.11 -36.91 5.21
N VAL A 444 -4.92 -35.76 4.58
CA VAL A 444 -5.89 -35.13 3.68
C VAL A 444 -5.95 -35.93 2.37
N PRO A 445 -7.11 -36.50 1.97
CA PRO A 445 -7.23 -37.21 0.70
C PRO A 445 -6.95 -36.25 -0.50
N ALA A 446 -6.25 -36.74 -1.50
CA ALA A 446 -5.97 -36.00 -2.72
C ALA A 446 -7.27 -35.57 -3.43
N GLY A 447 -7.46 -34.23 -3.61
CA GLY A 447 -8.64 -33.63 -4.26
C GLY A 447 -9.47 -32.72 -3.37
N ARG A 448 -9.15 -32.59 -2.09
CA ARG A 448 -9.88 -31.72 -1.15
C ARG A 448 -9.41 -30.26 -1.28
N ILE A 449 -10.37 -29.32 -1.30
CA ILE A 449 -10.03 -27.88 -1.31
C ILE A 449 -9.57 -27.49 0.09
N GLU A 450 -8.33 -27.02 0.21
CA GLU A 450 -7.80 -26.51 1.49
C GLU A 450 -8.53 -25.23 1.94
N PRO A 451 -8.80 -25.05 3.24
CA PRO A 451 -9.37 -23.82 3.76
C PRO A 451 -8.48 -22.60 3.47
N PRO A 452 -9.04 -21.38 3.43
CA PRO A 452 -8.23 -20.16 3.37
C PRO A 452 -7.22 -20.08 4.52
N ARG A 453 -6.06 -19.43 4.29
CA ARG A 453 -4.96 -19.34 5.26
C ARG A 453 -5.10 -18.20 6.27
N THR A 454 -6.10 -17.32 6.09
CA THR A 454 -6.40 -16.22 7.02
C THR A 454 -7.89 -16.16 7.30
N GLY A 455 -8.28 -15.39 8.31
CA GLY A 455 -9.67 -15.30 8.75
C GLY A 455 -9.97 -16.20 9.94
N VAL A 456 -11.26 -16.35 10.23
CA VAL A 456 -11.76 -17.16 11.36
C VAL A 456 -12.97 -18.00 10.94
N GLU A 457 -13.09 -19.17 11.58
CA GLU A 457 -14.21 -20.09 11.41
C GLU A 457 -14.91 -20.29 12.76
N ILE A 458 -16.24 -20.32 12.77
CA ILE A 458 -17.03 -20.76 13.91
C ILE A 458 -17.26 -22.28 13.76
N ILE A 459 -16.64 -23.08 14.62
CA ILE A 459 -16.72 -24.56 14.55
C ILE A 459 -18.00 -25.07 15.20
N ALA A 460 -18.36 -24.49 16.37
CA ALA A 460 -19.52 -24.89 17.15
C ALA A 460 -20.09 -23.70 17.92
N THR A 461 -21.37 -23.76 18.23
CA THR A 461 -22.05 -22.81 19.11
C THR A 461 -22.88 -23.60 20.11
N GLU A 462 -22.71 -23.30 21.41
CA GLU A 462 -23.51 -23.86 22.50
C GLU A 462 -24.25 -22.72 23.21
N GLU A 463 -25.49 -22.93 23.58
CA GLU A 463 -26.26 -21.99 24.39
C GLU A 463 -26.35 -22.52 25.82
N ARG A 464 -25.95 -21.70 26.79
CA ARG A 464 -26.01 -22.00 28.22
C ARG A 464 -26.62 -20.81 28.93
N GLU A 465 -27.70 -21.02 29.64
CA GLU A 465 -28.43 -19.97 30.41
C GLU A 465 -28.75 -18.71 29.60
N GLY A 466 -29.08 -18.88 28.29
CA GLY A 466 -29.40 -17.78 27.37
C GLY A 466 -28.17 -17.03 26.80
N ILE A 467 -26.97 -17.48 27.13
CA ILE A 467 -25.71 -16.94 26.57
C ILE A 467 -25.15 -17.94 25.54
N ARG A 468 -24.79 -17.43 24.36
CA ARG A 468 -24.16 -18.23 23.31
C ARG A 468 -22.65 -18.23 23.45
N TYR A 469 -22.07 -19.43 23.52
CA TYR A 469 -20.65 -19.68 23.57
C TYR A 469 -20.21 -20.33 22.27
N HIS A 470 -19.24 -19.70 21.60
CA HIS A 470 -18.73 -20.15 20.32
C HIS A 470 -17.36 -20.81 20.48
N THR A 471 -17.12 -21.84 19.69
CA THR A 471 -15.78 -22.39 19.46
C THR A 471 -15.27 -21.84 18.13
N MET A 472 -14.20 -21.06 18.19
CA MET A 472 -13.61 -20.33 17.08
C MET A 472 -12.29 -20.98 16.65
N ARG A 473 -12.03 -21.04 15.34
CA ARG A 473 -10.71 -21.41 14.79
C ARG A 473 -10.09 -20.20 14.11
N ASP A 474 -8.86 -19.86 14.46
CA ASP A 474 -8.04 -18.91 13.72
C ASP A 474 -7.32 -19.65 12.58
N LEU A 475 -7.59 -19.27 11.34
CA LEU A 475 -7.07 -19.99 10.16
C LEU A 475 -5.58 -19.75 9.92
N ARG A 476 -4.98 -18.72 10.53
CA ARG A 476 -3.55 -18.41 10.36
C ARG A 476 -2.64 -19.42 11.04
N ASN A 477 -3.06 -19.91 12.17
CA ASN A 477 -2.26 -20.79 13.03
C ASN A 477 -3.00 -22.07 13.44
N GLY A 478 -4.25 -22.27 12.99
CA GLY A 478 -5.06 -23.42 13.33
C GLY A 478 -5.57 -23.46 14.77
N ASN A 479 -5.27 -22.45 15.60
CA ASN A 479 -5.65 -22.45 17.01
C ASN A 479 -7.17 -22.42 17.17
N VAL A 480 -7.66 -23.29 18.05
CA VAL A 480 -9.07 -23.39 18.43
C VAL A 480 -9.27 -22.81 19.81
N VAL A 481 -10.16 -21.83 19.92
CA VAL A 481 -10.52 -21.16 21.17
C VAL A 481 -11.97 -21.49 21.49
N THR A 482 -12.23 -21.96 22.69
CA THR A 482 -13.56 -22.31 23.19
C THR A 482 -14.13 -21.23 24.10
N ASN A 483 -15.43 -21.27 24.35
CA ASN A 483 -16.15 -20.37 25.26
C ASN A 483 -16.02 -18.88 24.90
N VAL A 484 -15.97 -18.55 23.62
CA VAL A 484 -15.95 -17.17 23.15
C VAL A 484 -17.40 -16.66 23.08
N THR A 485 -17.72 -15.63 23.85
CA THR A 485 -18.99 -14.90 23.74
C THR A 485 -18.82 -13.70 22.81
N ARG A 486 -19.94 -13.13 22.35
CA ARG A 486 -19.92 -11.88 21.58
C ARG A 486 -19.21 -10.74 22.32
N GLN A 487 -19.31 -10.71 23.65
CA GLN A 487 -18.73 -9.68 24.50
C GLN A 487 -17.22 -9.87 24.70
N SER A 488 -16.75 -11.12 24.86
CA SER A 488 -15.33 -11.44 25.08
C SER A 488 -14.53 -11.56 23.78
N ALA A 489 -15.18 -11.48 22.62
CA ALA A 489 -14.57 -11.68 21.33
C ALA A 489 -13.74 -10.47 20.88
N ARG A 490 -12.51 -10.73 20.39
CA ARG A 490 -11.70 -9.71 19.69
C ARG A 490 -12.35 -9.30 18.36
N ARG A 491 -11.98 -8.16 17.84
CA ARG A 491 -12.64 -7.46 16.72
C ARG A 491 -13.04 -8.34 15.54
N LEU A 492 -12.16 -9.23 15.03
CA LEU A 492 -12.49 -10.11 13.92
C LEU A 492 -13.47 -11.21 14.34
N TRP A 493 -13.32 -11.75 15.53
CA TRP A 493 -14.21 -12.77 16.09
C TRP A 493 -15.57 -12.20 16.44
N HIS A 494 -15.60 -11.03 17.06
CA HIS A 494 -16.84 -10.27 17.29
C HIS A 494 -17.60 -10.04 15.99
N TYR A 495 -16.88 -9.67 14.92
CA TYR A 495 -17.49 -9.55 13.59
C TYR A 495 -18.09 -10.89 13.13
N ALA A 496 -17.33 -11.99 13.19
CA ALA A 496 -17.78 -13.31 12.75
C ALA A 496 -19.03 -13.76 13.54
N ILE A 497 -19.01 -13.60 14.87
CA ILE A 497 -20.13 -13.92 15.76
C ILE A 497 -21.34 -13.06 15.41
N THR A 498 -21.17 -11.74 15.24
CA THR A 498 -22.24 -10.83 14.85
C THR A 498 -22.86 -11.23 13.50
N GLN A 499 -22.04 -11.61 12.52
CA GLN A 499 -22.57 -12.06 11.22
C GLN A 499 -23.32 -13.38 11.35
N ALA A 500 -22.81 -14.34 12.13
CA ALA A 500 -23.46 -15.62 12.33
C ALA A 500 -24.78 -15.53 13.11
N GLU A 501 -24.86 -14.63 14.09
CA GLU A 501 -26.04 -14.46 14.94
C GLU A 501 -27.10 -13.57 14.32
N ASP A 502 -26.72 -12.39 13.81
CA ASP A 502 -27.64 -11.36 13.33
C ASP A 502 -28.01 -11.54 11.84
N HIS A 503 -27.14 -12.22 11.07
CA HIS A 503 -27.30 -12.41 9.63
C HIS A 503 -26.96 -13.86 9.23
N PRO A 504 -27.72 -14.85 9.73
CA PRO A 504 -27.46 -16.25 9.41
C PRO A 504 -27.50 -16.46 7.89
N ILE A 505 -26.54 -17.19 7.39
CA ILE A 505 -26.38 -17.46 5.97
C ILE A 505 -27.20 -18.69 5.62
N ASP A 506 -28.09 -18.54 4.63
CA ASP A 506 -28.81 -19.65 4.02
C ASP A 506 -27.93 -20.25 2.89
N PRO A 507 -27.42 -21.47 3.04
CA PRO A 507 -26.57 -22.11 2.04
C PRO A 507 -27.25 -22.30 0.66
N GLU A 508 -28.59 -22.35 0.62
CA GLU A 508 -29.33 -22.52 -0.62
C GLU A 508 -29.37 -21.26 -1.48
N GLN A 509 -29.17 -20.09 -0.85
CA GLN A 509 -29.13 -18.80 -1.54
C GLN A 509 -27.74 -18.41 -2.04
N LEU A 510 -26.71 -19.20 -1.72
CA LEU A 510 -25.34 -18.93 -2.15
C LEU A 510 -25.10 -19.37 -3.60
N ARG A 511 -24.38 -18.54 -4.35
CA ARG A 511 -23.89 -18.92 -5.68
C ARG A 511 -22.63 -19.76 -5.53
N TRP A 512 -22.79 -21.07 -5.70
CA TRP A 512 -21.71 -22.03 -5.58
C TRP A 512 -20.93 -22.18 -6.89
N GLU A 513 -19.61 -22.19 -6.79
CA GLU A 513 -18.67 -22.62 -7.84
C GLU A 513 -17.99 -23.92 -7.38
N GLY A 514 -18.60 -25.07 -7.79
CA GLY A 514 -18.26 -26.38 -7.20
C GLY A 514 -18.62 -26.42 -5.72
N ASP A 515 -17.64 -26.68 -4.87
CA ASP A 515 -17.83 -26.77 -3.42
C ASP A 515 -17.51 -25.48 -2.64
N ILE A 516 -17.26 -24.35 -3.34
CA ILE A 516 -16.93 -23.08 -2.71
C ILE A 516 -17.85 -21.96 -3.16
N ALA A 517 -18.05 -20.95 -2.31
CA ALA A 517 -18.85 -19.77 -2.62
C ALA A 517 -18.31 -18.50 -1.97
N LEU A 518 -18.46 -17.38 -2.66
CA LEU A 518 -18.22 -16.04 -2.12
C LEU A 518 -19.51 -15.53 -1.48
N ILE A 519 -19.49 -15.29 -0.17
CA ILE A 519 -20.61 -14.74 0.58
C ILE A 519 -20.62 -13.21 0.46
N ARG A 520 -19.45 -12.60 0.73
CA ARG A 520 -19.32 -11.14 0.78
C ARG A 520 -17.90 -10.69 0.53
N LYS A 521 -17.75 -9.59 -0.21
CA LYS A 521 -16.51 -8.82 -0.33
C LYS A 521 -16.69 -7.47 0.36
N ARG A 522 -15.69 -7.04 1.15
CA ARG A 522 -15.71 -5.75 1.85
C ARG A 522 -14.37 -5.09 1.76
N GLU A 523 -14.40 -3.78 1.58
CA GLU A 523 -13.22 -2.93 1.63
C GLU A 523 -13.36 -1.94 2.78
N ARG A 524 -12.35 -1.87 3.64
CA ARG A 524 -12.27 -0.91 4.74
C ARG A 524 -10.83 -0.52 4.99
N GLY A 525 -10.55 0.79 4.93
CA GLY A 525 -9.19 1.31 5.20
C GLY A 525 -8.11 0.81 4.24
N GLY A 526 -8.47 0.53 2.98
CA GLY A 526 -7.55 0.03 1.96
C GLY A 526 -7.22 -1.47 2.10
N GLN A 527 -7.93 -2.21 2.95
CA GLN A 527 -7.84 -3.67 3.02
C GLN A 527 -9.13 -4.32 2.54
N VAL A 528 -8.99 -5.25 1.61
CA VAL A 528 -10.10 -6.10 1.14
C VAL A 528 -10.19 -7.33 2.04
N ARG A 529 -11.42 -7.70 2.41
CA ARG A 529 -11.72 -8.91 3.18
C ARG A 529 -12.90 -9.64 2.57
N TYR A 530 -12.83 -10.97 2.61
CA TYR A 530 -13.82 -11.86 2.05
C TYR A 530 -14.46 -12.71 3.15
N ASP A 531 -15.78 -12.91 3.07
CA ASP A 531 -16.48 -13.96 3.79
C ASP A 531 -16.78 -15.06 2.76
N LEU A 532 -16.37 -16.29 3.04
CA LEU A 532 -16.35 -17.41 2.11
C LEU A 532 -17.08 -18.61 2.70
N ALA A 533 -17.65 -19.47 1.84
CA ALA A 533 -18.25 -20.74 2.25
C ALA A 533 -17.64 -21.92 1.51
N GLN A 534 -17.58 -23.07 2.17
CA GLN A 534 -17.12 -24.35 1.62
C GLN A 534 -18.06 -25.47 2.01
N ARG A 535 -18.44 -26.30 1.04
CA ARG A 535 -19.09 -27.60 1.30
C ARG A 535 -18.05 -28.66 1.53
N GLU A 536 -18.16 -29.35 2.65
CA GLU A 536 -17.24 -30.42 3.01
C GLU A 536 -17.97 -31.45 3.86
N ASP A 537 -17.94 -32.72 3.43
CA ASP A 537 -18.55 -33.87 4.13
C ASP A 537 -20.03 -33.62 4.53
N GLY A 538 -20.83 -33.01 3.63
CA GLY A 538 -22.23 -32.69 3.86
C GLY A 538 -22.50 -31.52 4.81
N ARG A 539 -21.45 -30.79 5.23
CA ARG A 539 -21.54 -29.59 6.06
C ARG A 539 -21.10 -28.36 5.28
N VAL A 540 -21.63 -27.20 5.67
CA VAL A 540 -21.17 -25.92 5.15
C VAL A 540 -20.29 -25.27 6.22
N ARG A 541 -19.04 -25.01 5.85
CA ARG A 541 -18.08 -24.26 6.66
C ARG A 541 -18.08 -22.81 6.18
N ILE A 542 -18.00 -21.86 7.10
CA ILE A 542 -18.00 -20.44 6.80
C ILE A 542 -16.75 -19.80 7.37
N TYR A 543 -16.02 -19.09 6.52
CA TYR A 543 -14.79 -18.40 6.83
C TYR A 543 -15.02 -16.90 6.76
N TYR A 544 -14.82 -16.20 7.89
CA TYR A 544 -15.08 -14.78 8.02
C TYR A 544 -13.80 -13.95 7.98
N GLY A 545 -13.83 -12.85 7.22
CA GLY A 545 -12.78 -11.85 7.21
C GLY A 545 -11.44 -12.33 6.65
N VAL A 546 -11.45 -13.21 5.68
CA VAL A 546 -10.28 -13.69 4.94
C VAL A 546 -9.65 -12.53 4.18
N THR A 547 -8.34 -12.35 4.29
CA THR A 547 -7.56 -11.31 3.59
C THR A 547 -6.94 -11.87 2.31
N GLU A 548 -6.52 -11.01 1.39
CA GLU A 548 -5.98 -11.41 0.08
C GLU A 548 -4.78 -12.35 0.19
N ASP A 549 -3.91 -12.13 1.18
CA ASP A 549 -2.76 -12.99 1.49
C ASP A 549 -3.13 -14.40 1.98
N GLY A 550 -4.37 -14.61 2.38
CA GLY A 550 -4.91 -15.91 2.77
C GLY A 550 -5.65 -16.65 1.65
N ILE A 551 -5.84 -16.00 0.52
CA ILE A 551 -6.49 -16.59 -0.66
C ILE A 551 -5.47 -17.41 -1.46
N HIS A 552 -5.82 -18.64 -1.83
CA HIS A 552 -4.98 -19.53 -2.65
C HIS A 552 -5.80 -20.58 -3.39
N GLY A 553 -5.21 -21.22 -4.41
CA GLY A 553 -5.84 -22.28 -5.19
C GLY A 553 -7.22 -21.88 -5.74
N PRO A 554 -8.26 -22.74 -5.66
CA PRO A 554 -9.59 -22.44 -6.20
C PRO A 554 -10.23 -21.16 -5.64
N TRP A 555 -9.84 -20.73 -4.44
CA TRP A 555 -10.32 -19.49 -3.83
C TRP A 555 -9.90 -18.24 -4.62
N ALA A 556 -8.70 -18.25 -5.20
CA ALA A 556 -8.20 -17.12 -5.99
C ALA A 556 -9.07 -16.87 -7.22
N ARG A 557 -9.50 -17.96 -7.89
CA ARG A 557 -10.43 -17.89 -9.01
C ARG A 557 -11.77 -17.32 -8.61
N LEU A 558 -12.34 -17.84 -7.51
CA LEU A 558 -13.65 -17.44 -7.01
C LEU A 558 -13.74 -15.94 -6.69
N VAL A 559 -12.68 -15.33 -6.17
CA VAL A 559 -12.67 -13.91 -5.76
C VAL A 559 -12.07 -12.98 -6.83
N GLY A 560 -11.65 -13.53 -8.00
CA GLY A 560 -11.10 -12.76 -9.12
C GLY A 560 -9.66 -12.28 -8.88
N LEU A 561 -8.87 -13.04 -8.12
CA LEU A 561 -7.43 -12.82 -7.88
C LEU A 561 -6.55 -13.76 -8.75
N GLU A 562 -7.13 -14.63 -9.57
CA GLU A 562 -6.38 -15.35 -10.62
C GLU A 562 -6.27 -14.44 -11.84
N GLY A 563 -5.10 -13.92 -12.02
CA GLY A 563 -4.71 -13.14 -13.17
C GLY A 563 -3.27 -12.70 -13.00
N GLU A 564 -2.38 -13.66 -13.10
CA GLU A 564 -1.07 -13.54 -13.79
C GLU A 564 -0.23 -14.78 -13.50
#